data_580fbebbc46f6fa55dac81789aaf0c4c
#
_entry.id   580fbebbc46f6fa55dac81789aaf0c4c
#
_cell.length_a   1.000
_cell.length_b   1.000
_cell.length_c   1.000
_cell.angle_alpha   90.00
_cell.angle_beta   90.00
_cell.angle_gamma   90.00
#
_symmetry.space_group_name_H-M   'P 1'
#
loop_
_entity.id
_entity.type
_entity.pdbx_description
1 polymer ?
#
loop_
_entity_poly.entity_id
_entity_poly.type
_entity_poly.pdbx_seq_one_letter_code
_entity_poly.pdbx_strand_id
1 'polypeptide(L)'
;VKVFVTGATGFVTGNVTRQLLARGDDVGALIRDASRAQTLARAGIRLVAGDLGDGDALRRGMEGVDAVVHGAAMYSVGIAPSQRPAMFAANVTGTERVLESALSAGVRRVAYISTCAVFGNTQGRVVDETYTRSGPYTSYYEETKVRAHEIALALAERGLEVSIAQPGGVYGPGDTSGMGGLMRDFARGRLPLVPFADTGLNFVHVDDVARGIVLVLDHGRRGQSYVLGGENARVADAFTALARVTGRGLPRIRLPYALLQLGALVRPGLREVLTSSRGVTFWASDARAKSELGYTSRALEAGMRDTYGRAIA
;
A
#
# COMPACT_ATOMS: atom_id res chain seq x y z
N VAL A 1 -2.42 24.13 -1.43
CA VAL A 1 -2.19 23.66 -0.05
C VAL A 1 -0.73 23.23 0.06
N LYS A 2 -0.08 23.51 1.20
CA LYS A 2 1.29 23.04 1.46
C LYS A 2 1.23 21.66 2.07
N VAL A 3 1.78 20.66 1.37
CA VAL A 3 1.72 19.25 1.79
C VAL A 3 3.11 18.67 1.98
N PHE A 4 3.38 18.10 3.13
CA PHE A 4 4.61 17.34 3.37
C PHE A 4 4.36 15.84 3.20
N VAL A 5 5.19 15.17 2.40
CA VAL A 5 5.02 13.78 2.02
C VAL A 5 6.21 12.95 2.49
N THR A 6 5.95 11.85 3.18
CA THR A 6 6.97 10.82 3.43
C THR A 6 6.74 9.63 2.50
N GLY A 7 7.82 9.11 1.92
CA GLY A 7 7.74 8.00 0.96
C GLY A 7 7.41 8.43 -0.48
N ALA A 8 7.64 9.68 -0.86
CA ALA A 8 7.33 10.24 -2.18
C ALA A 8 7.98 9.50 -3.37
N THR A 9 9.03 8.72 -3.14
CA THR A 9 9.66 7.85 -4.16
C THR A 9 9.04 6.45 -4.27
N GLY A 10 8.09 6.12 -3.39
CA GLY A 10 7.42 4.82 -3.37
C GLY A 10 6.36 4.69 -4.46
N PHE A 11 5.93 3.45 -4.73
CA PHE A 11 4.93 3.15 -5.76
C PHE A 11 3.60 3.88 -5.52
N VAL A 12 2.97 3.72 -4.37
CA VAL A 12 1.69 4.37 -4.06
C VAL A 12 1.88 5.86 -3.83
N THR A 13 2.78 6.23 -2.90
CA THR A 13 2.94 7.62 -2.48
C THR A 13 3.53 8.50 -3.57
N GLY A 14 4.34 7.95 -4.47
CA GLY A 14 4.81 8.67 -5.66
C GLY A 14 3.66 9.06 -6.60
N ASN A 15 2.65 8.19 -6.74
CA ASN A 15 1.43 8.51 -7.50
C ASN A 15 0.58 9.56 -6.78
N VAL A 16 0.48 9.52 -5.43
CA VAL A 16 -0.16 10.59 -4.64
C VAL A 16 0.56 11.91 -4.86
N THR A 17 1.89 11.92 -4.74
CA THR A 17 2.72 13.12 -4.94
C THR A 17 2.50 13.74 -6.31
N ARG A 18 2.44 12.93 -7.36
CA ARG A 18 2.14 13.40 -8.74
C ARG A 18 0.77 14.04 -8.85
N GLN A 19 -0.26 13.48 -8.20
CA GLN A 19 -1.61 14.04 -8.21
C GLN A 19 -1.70 15.36 -7.42
N LEU A 20 -1.01 15.47 -6.28
CA LEU A 20 -0.91 16.71 -5.51
C LEU A 20 -0.26 17.82 -6.34
N LEU A 21 0.85 17.53 -7.02
CA LEU A 21 1.50 18.49 -7.93
C LEU A 21 0.59 18.89 -9.10
N ALA A 22 -0.08 17.93 -9.72
CA ALA A 22 -1.02 18.20 -10.83
C ALA A 22 -2.20 19.07 -10.39
N ARG A 23 -2.58 19.02 -9.11
CA ARG A 23 -3.60 19.86 -8.49
C ARG A 23 -3.09 21.28 -8.17
N GLY A 24 -1.77 21.49 -8.23
CA GLY A 24 -1.15 22.79 -7.91
C GLY A 24 -0.78 22.96 -6.44
N ASP A 25 -0.67 21.87 -5.68
CA ASP A 25 -0.21 21.92 -4.30
C ASP A 25 1.31 22.18 -4.22
N ASP A 26 1.73 22.90 -3.18
CA ASP A 26 3.14 23.07 -2.82
C ASP A 26 3.61 21.82 -2.02
N VAL A 27 4.40 20.96 -2.67
CA VAL A 27 4.78 19.67 -2.09
C VAL A 27 6.19 19.68 -1.57
N GLY A 28 6.34 19.37 -0.27
CA GLY A 28 7.61 19.00 0.35
C GLY A 28 7.73 17.49 0.51
N ALA A 29 8.94 16.94 0.43
CA ALA A 29 9.16 15.50 0.61
C ALA A 29 10.39 15.18 1.46
N LEU A 30 10.23 14.21 2.39
CA LEU A 30 11.35 13.63 3.11
C LEU A 30 12.11 12.67 2.20
N ILE A 31 13.39 12.89 2.01
CA ILE A 31 14.25 12.12 1.11
C ILE A 31 15.45 11.56 1.86
N ARG A 32 15.54 10.24 1.87
CA ARG A 32 16.68 9.51 2.43
C ARG A 32 17.85 9.35 1.44
N ASP A 33 17.52 9.19 0.16
CA ASP A 33 18.47 8.88 -0.90
C ASP A 33 18.53 10.03 -1.91
N ALA A 34 19.68 10.73 -1.92
CA ALA A 34 19.94 11.84 -2.81
C ALA A 34 19.89 11.45 -4.30
N SER A 35 20.16 10.17 -4.66
CA SER A 35 20.12 9.71 -6.05
C SER A 35 18.69 9.80 -6.64
N ARG A 36 17.67 9.65 -5.81
CA ARG A 36 16.25 9.80 -6.18
C ARG A 36 15.75 11.23 -6.10
N ALA A 37 16.53 12.11 -5.50
CA ALA A 37 16.17 13.50 -5.26
C ALA A 37 16.03 14.32 -6.55
N GLN A 38 16.88 14.07 -7.56
CA GLN A 38 16.88 14.88 -8.79
C GLN A 38 15.55 14.86 -9.54
N THR A 39 14.91 13.69 -9.65
CA THR A 39 13.62 13.56 -10.35
C THR A 39 12.53 14.35 -9.63
N LEU A 40 12.50 14.30 -8.30
CA LEU A 40 11.53 15.04 -7.48
C LEU A 40 11.82 16.55 -7.50
N ALA A 41 13.09 16.96 -7.43
CA ALA A 41 13.48 18.37 -7.52
C ALA A 41 13.09 19.00 -8.87
N ARG A 42 13.31 18.26 -9.98
CA ARG A 42 12.87 18.71 -11.32
C ARG A 42 11.35 18.86 -11.44
N ALA A 43 10.60 18.11 -10.64
CA ALA A 43 9.15 18.25 -10.55
C ALA A 43 8.70 19.39 -9.63
N GLY A 44 9.62 20.21 -9.09
CA GLY A 44 9.31 21.36 -8.24
C GLY A 44 9.05 21.00 -6.76
N ILE A 45 9.40 19.80 -6.32
CA ILE A 45 9.19 19.35 -4.93
C ILE A 45 10.31 19.92 -4.03
N ARG A 46 9.93 20.53 -2.91
CA ARG A 46 10.86 20.97 -1.86
C ARG A 46 11.41 19.74 -1.11
N LEU A 47 12.69 19.49 -1.21
CA LEU A 47 13.33 18.32 -0.62
C LEU A 47 13.84 18.60 0.79
N VAL A 48 13.55 17.68 1.72
CA VAL A 48 14.09 17.66 3.07
C VAL A 48 14.91 16.38 3.23
N ALA A 49 16.24 16.53 3.34
CA ALA A 49 17.13 15.40 3.57
C ALA A 49 16.96 14.87 5.00
N GLY A 50 16.80 13.55 5.12
CA GLY A 50 16.62 12.85 6.38
C GLY A 50 15.83 11.55 6.20
N ASP A 51 15.66 10.81 7.27
CA ASP A 51 14.82 9.62 7.33
C ASP A 51 13.75 9.70 8.43
N LEU A 52 12.97 8.64 8.61
CA LEU A 52 11.90 8.61 9.64
C LEU A 52 12.44 8.63 11.07
N GLY A 53 13.74 8.42 11.27
CA GLY A 53 14.43 8.52 12.55
C GLY A 53 14.94 9.93 12.86
N ASP A 54 15.03 10.80 11.86
CA ASP A 54 15.54 12.17 11.99
C ASP A 54 14.40 13.14 12.38
N GLY A 55 14.22 13.33 13.69
CA GLY A 55 13.20 14.24 14.23
C GLY A 55 13.38 15.70 13.81
N ASP A 56 14.62 16.15 13.57
CA ASP A 56 14.89 17.50 13.09
C ASP A 56 14.49 17.67 11.63
N ALA A 57 14.73 16.67 10.80
CA ALA A 57 14.26 16.68 9.41
C ALA A 57 12.73 16.67 9.35
N LEU A 58 12.06 15.86 10.18
CA LEU A 58 10.61 15.84 10.27
C LEU A 58 10.06 17.22 10.69
N ARG A 59 10.64 17.83 11.73
CA ARG A 59 10.26 19.17 12.19
C ARG A 59 10.42 20.22 11.08
N ARG A 60 11.61 20.29 10.44
CA ARG A 60 11.84 21.20 9.31
C ARG A 60 10.89 20.95 8.14
N GLY A 61 10.57 19.66 7.87
CA GLY A 61 9.67 19.27 6.80
C GLY A 61 8.23 19.73 7.04
N MET A 62 7.79 19.72 8.29
CA MET A 62 6.42 20.03 8.70
C MET A 62 6.20 21.48 9.09
N GLU A 63 7.26 22.30 9.13
CA GLU A 63 7.14 23.73 9.47
C GLU A 63 6.28 24.46 8.45
N GLY A 64 5.18 25.04 8.92
CA GLY A 64 4.26 25.88 8.13
C GLY A 64 3.52 25.12 7.02
N VAL A 65 3.42 23.76 7.11
CA VAL A 65 2.59 23.00 6.18
C VAL A 65 1.16 22.86 6.66
N ASP A 66 0.25 22.75 5.72
CA ASP A 66 -1.18 22.58 5.99
C ASP A 66 -1.55 21.11 6.24
N ALA A 67 -0.82 20.20 5.57
CA ALA A 67 -1.16 18.78 5.58
C ALA A 67 0.06 17.88 5.45
N VAL A 68 -0.08 16.63 5.93
CA VAL A 68 0.93 15.57 5.80
C VAL A 68 0.33 14.33 5.16
N VAL A 69 1.05 13.73 4.21
CA VAL A 69 0.77 12.38 3.72
C VAL A 69 1.89 11.45 4.19
N HIS A 70 1.56 10.51 5.06
CA HIS A 70 2.51 9.54 5.57
C HIS A 70 2.32 8.17 4.89
N GLY A 71 3.21 7.86 3.94
CA GLY A 71 3.19 6.58 3.23
C GLY A 71 4.56 5.89 3.18
N ALA A 72 5.57 6.43 3.85
CA ALA A 72 6.85 5.76 3.97
C ALA A 72 6.70 4.50 4.82
N ALA A 73 6.94 3.35 4.22
CA ALA A 73 6.90 2.06 4.87
C ALA A 73 7.79 1.06 4.12
N MET A 74 8.18 0.00 4.79
CA MET A 74 8.82 -1.16 4.20
C MET A 74 7.77 -2.23 3.92
N TYR A 75 7.59 -2.60 2.64
CA TYR A 75 6.68 -3.66 2.21
C TYR A 75 7.46 -4.88 1.77
N SER A 76 7.31 -5.99 2.47
CA SER A 76 7.79 -7.29 2.04
C SER A 76 7.15 -8.39 2.88
N VAL A 77 6.75 -9.48 2.25
CA VAL A 77 6.29 -10.71 2.91
C VAL A 77 7.39 -11.77 2.75
N GLY A 78 7.66 -12.52 3.82
CA GLY A 78 8.69 -13.54 3.80
C GLY A 78 10.11 -13.00 3.99
N ILE A 79 10.27 -11.92 4.73
CA ILE A 79 11.59 -11.35 5.03
C ILE A 79 12.40 -12.25 5.98
N ALA A 80 13.71 -12.19 5.86
CA ALA A 80 14.61 -12.84 6.79
C ALA A 80 14.44 -12.27 8.21
N PRO A 81 14.56 -13.08 9.27
CA PRO A 81 14.50 -12.60 10.66
C PRO A 81 15.43 -11.41 10.94
N SER A 82 16.62 -11.36 10.33
CA SER A 82 17.58 -10.27 10.44
C SER A 82 17.08 -8.93 9.87
N GLN A 83 16.09 -8.94 8.99
CA GLN A 83 15.51 -7.73 8.41
C GLN A 83 14.29 -7.21 9.20
N ARG A 84 13.75 -8.00 10.13
CA ARG A 84 12.59 -7.62 10.95
C ARG A 84 12.79 -6.34 11.76
N PRO A 85 13.96 -6.12 12.42
CA PRO A 85 14.19 -4.85 13.14
C PRO A 85 14.09 -3.62 12.23
N ALA A 86 14.61 -3.70 11.00
CA ALA A 86 14.53 -2.61 10.05
C ALA A 86 13.09 -2.33 9.59
N MET A 87 12.29 -3.40 9.38
CA MET A 87 10.87 -3.24 9.05
C MET A 87 10.10 -2.65 10.23
N PHE A 88 10.35 -3.08 11.46
CA PHE A 88 9.73 -2.52 12.65
C PHE A 88 10.06 -1.03 12.81
N ALA A 89 11.34 -0.69 12.68
CA ALA A 89 11.82 0.69 12.77
C ALA A 89 11.15 1.60 11.71
N ALA A 90 11.00 1.10 10.47
CA ALA A 90 10.36 1.87 9.42
C ALA A 90 8.84 1.98 9.59
N ASN A 91 8.16 0.85 9.87
CA ASN A 91 6.70 0.78 9.81
C ASN A 91 6.03 1.21 11.12
N VAL A 92 6.63 0.89 12.27
CA VAL A 92 6.05 1.16 13.59
C VAL A 92 6.66 2.43 14.17
N THR A 93 7.95 2.39 14.52
CA THR A 93 8.62 3.54 15.18
C THR A 93 8.64 4.78 14.27
N GLY A 94 8.87 4.57 12.95
CA GLY A 94 8.84 5.66 11.97
C GLY A 94 7.46 6.29 11.84
N THR A 95 6.38 5.49 11.84
CA THR A 95 5.01 6.01 11.82
C THR A 95 4.71 6.81 13.08
N GLU A 96 5.05 6.30 14.25
CA GLU A 96 4.87 7.01 15.53
C GLU A 96 5.56 8.38 15.50
N ARG A 97 6.84 8.42 15.11
CA ARG A 97 7.61 9.67 15.03
C ARG A 97 7.03 10.69 14.06
N VAL A 98 6.61 10.24 12.88
CA VAL A 98 6.00 11.13 11.88
C VAL A 98 4.69 11.73 12.42
N LEU A 99 3.82 10.90 12.99
CA LEU A 99 2.52 11.34 13.49
C LEU A 99 2.66 12.20 14.75
N GLU A 100 3.59 11.91 15.66
CA GLU A 100 3.90 12.77 16.80
C GLU A 100 4.50 14.10 16.37
N SER A 101 5.38 14.10 15.36
CA SER A 101 5.91 15.35 14.81
C SER A 101 4.80 16.20 14.17
N ALA A 102 3.85 15.57 13.48
CA ALA A 102 2.69 16.27 12.92
C ALA A 102 1.79 16.87 14.01
N LEU A 103 1.54 16.13 15.09
CA LEU A 103 0.79 16.62 16.25
C LEU A 103 1.50 17.82 16.89
N SER A 104 2.81 17.70 17.15
CA SER A 104 3.62 18.75 17.76
C SER A 104 3.73 20.00 16.89
N ALA A 105 3.73 19.85 15.56
CA ALA A 105 3.75 20.96 14.61
C ALA A 105 2.37 21.59 14.37
N GLY A 106 1.31 21.05 14.97
CA GLY A 106 -0.05 21.56 14.80
C GLY A 106 -0.58 21.39 13.37
N VAL A 107 -0.14 20.35 12.65
CA VAL A 107 -0.59 20.07 11.29
C VAL A 107 -2.09 19.82 11.26
N ARG A 108 -2.80 20.54 10.39
CA ARG A 108 -4.26 20.55 10.36
C ARG A 108 -4.89 19.30 9.77
N ARG A 109 -4.17 18.54 8.94
CA ARG A 109 -4.67 17.31 8.30
C ARG A 109 -3.55 16.33 8.06
N VAL A 110 -3.79 15.06 8.38
CA VAL A 110 -2.85 13.97 8.12
C VAL A 110 -3.59 12.83 7.44
N ALA A 111 -3.09 12.37 6.28
CA ALA A 111 -3.49 11.11 5.69
C ALA A 111 -2.40 10.06 5.97
N TYR A 112 -2.71 9.09 6.82
CA TYR A 112 -1.84 7.94 7.06
C TYR A 112 -2.23 6.79 6.13
N ILE A 113 -1.25 6.25 5.39
CA ILE A 113 -1.46 5.12 4.48
C ILE A 113 -1.24 3.80 5.24
N SER A 114 -2.34 3.18 5.66
CA SER A 114 -2.40 1.84 6.21
C SER A 114 -2.55 0.79 5.09
N THR A 115 -3.35 -0.25 5.28
CA THR A 115 -3.61 -1.32 4.29
C THR A 115 -4.81 -2.17 4.72
N CYS A 116 -5.51 -2.82 3.79
CA CYS A 116 -6.50 -3.85 4.11
C CYS A 116 -5.89 -5.08 4.80
N ALA A 117 -4.57 -5.28 4.74
CA ALA A 117 -3.91 -6.39 5.44
C ALA A 117 -4.10 -6.32 6.97
N VAL A 118 -4.42 -5.16 7.55
CA VAL A 118 -4.71 -5.03 9.00
C VAL A 118 -5.94 -5.82 9.43
N PHE A 119 -6.83 -6.17 8.51
CA PHE A 119 -7.98 -7.03 8.80
C PHE A 119 -7.56 -8.51 9.02
N GLY A 120 -6.36 -8.90 8.57
CA GLY A 120 -5.91 -10.28 8.57
C GLY A 120 -6.68 -11.14 7.56
N ASN A 121 -6.70 -12.46 7.79
CA ASN A 121 -7.47 -13.35 6.94
C ASN A 121 -8.97 -13.17 7.17
N THR A 122 -9.68 -12.65 6.19
CA THR A 122 -11.13 -12.43 6.25
C THR A 122 -11.96 -13.70 6.02
N GLN A 123 -11.33 -14.85 5.75
CA GLN A 123 -11.97 -16.17 5.58
C GLN A 123 -13.11 -16.15 4.55
N GLY A 124 -12.90 -15.50 3.42
CA GLY A 124 -13.89 -15.38 2.34
C GLY A 124 -15.00 -14.35 2.58
N ARG A 125 -14.96 -13.63 3.70
CA ARG A 125 -15.92 -12.55 3.98
C ARG A 125 -15.43 -11.24 3.39
N VAL A 126 -16.35 -10.44 2.87
CA VAL A 126 -16.09 -9.04 2.54
C VAL A 126 -16.34 -8.22 3.80
N VAL A 127 -15.27 -7.67 4.37
CA VAL A 127 -15.33 -6.91 5.63
C VAL A 127 -15.21 -5.41 5.36
N ASP A 128 -15.54 -4.58 6.35
CA ASP A 128 -15.39 -3.13 6.31
C ASP A 128 -14.53 -2.63 7.48
N GLU A 129 -14.43 -1.34 7.64
CA GLU A 129 -13.62 -0.68 8.65
C GLU A 129 -14.09 -0.92 10.09
N THR A 130 -15.26 -1.51 10.30
CA THR A 130 -15.79 -1.91 11.63
C THR A 130 -15.32 -3.30 12.04
N TYR A 131 -14.71 -4.05 11.10
CA TYR A 131 -14.30 -5.41 11.35
C TYR A 131 -13.15 -5.49 12.35
N THR A 132 -13.34 -6.24 13.41
CA THR A 132 -12.30 -6.59 14.37
C THR A 132 -11.59 -7.85 13.91
N ARG A 133 -10.30 -7.74 13.63
CA ARG A 133 -9.48 -8.87 13.22
C ARG A 133 -9.46 -9.99 14.26
N SER A 134 -9.35 -11.22 13.80
CA SER A 134 -9.21 -12.39 14.65
C SER A 134 -8.10 -13.33 14.12
N GLY A 135 -7.56 -14.14 15.00
CA GLY A 135 -6.52 -15.11 14.64
C GLY A 135 -5.09 -14.52 14.60
N PRO A 136 -4.10 -15.36 14.29
CA PRO A 136 -2.69 -14.96 14.25
C PRO A 136 -2.40 -14.06 13.06
N TYR A 137 -1.27 -13.33 13.12
CA TYR A 137 -0.75 -12.60 11.97
C TYR A 137 -0.30 -13.59 10.88
N THR A 138 -0.66 -13.29 9.64
CA THR A 138 -0.25 -14.12 8.49
C THR A 138 1.16 -13.79 8.03
N SER A 139 1.67 -12.60 8.36
CA SER A 139 3.03 -12.15 8.06
C SER A 139 3.53 -11.12 9.07
N TYR A 140 4.85 -10.99 9.15
CA TYR A 140 5.47 -9.95 9.98
C TYR A 140 5.14 -8.53 9.46
N TYR A 141 4.98 -8.38 8.15
CA TYR A 141 4.48 -7.14 7.56
C TYR A 141 3.09 -6.77 8.11
N GLU A 142 2.15 -7.72 8.12
CA GLU A 142 0.81 -7.50 8.69
C GLU A 142 0.91 -7.03 10.13
N GLU A 143 1.71 -7.73 10.97
CA GLU A 143 1.91 -7.34 12.37
C GLU A 143 2.38 -5.90 12.51
N THR A 144 3.40 -5.48 11.73
CA THR A 144 3.90 -4.10 11.81
C THR A 144 2.87 -3.07 11.36
N LYS A 145 2.04 -3.40 10.36
CA LYS A 145 1.00 -2.49 9.87
C LYS A 145 -0.18 -2.38 10.82
N VAL A 146 -0.55 -3.46 11.53
CA VAL A 146 -1.56 -3.41 12.60
C VAL A 146 -1.10 -2.49 13.71
N ARG A 147 0.13 -2.67 14.23
CA ARG A 147 0.69 -1.82 15.29
C ARG A 147 0.75 -0.34 14.87
N ALA A 148 1.17 -0.06 13.64
CA ALA A 148 1.21 1.30 13.12
C ALA A 148 -0.20 1.91 12.94
N HIS A 149 -1.19 1.10 12.61
CA HIS A 149 -2.58 1.52 12.52
C HIS A 149 -3.14 1.90 13.91
N GLU A 150 -2.87 1.08 14.92
CA GLU A 150 -3.25 1.34 16.31
C GLU A 150 -2.60 2.64 16.84
N ILE A 151 -1.33 2.91 16.51
CA ILE A 151 -0.65 4.18 16.84
C ILE A 151 -1.39 5.37 16.21
N ALA A 152 -1.80 5.26 14.94
CA ALA A 152 -2.53 6.33 14.28
C ALA A 152 -3.88 6.61 14.95
N LEU A 153 -4.61 5.57 15.35
CA LEU A 153 -5.87 5.71 16.10
C LEU A 153 -5.63 6.36 17.47
N ALA A 154 -4.64 5.90 18.23
CA ALA A 154 -4.31 6.47 19.52
C ALA A 154 -3.91 7.96 19.45
N LEU A 155 -3.20 8.35 18.37
CA LEU A 155 -2.84 9.76 18.16
C LEU A 155 -4.05 10.61 17.72
N ALA A 156 -5.00 10.01 17.01
CA ALA A 156 -6.28 10.68 16.73
C ALA A 156 -7.05 11.00 18.03
N GLU A 157 -7.07 10.07 19.00
CA GLU A 157 -7.66 10.30 20.33
C GLU A 157 -6.94 11.42 21.10
N ARG A 158 -5.62 11.56 20.89
CA ARG A 158 -4.81 12.65 21.48
C ARG A 158 -4.97 13.99 20.75
N GLY A 159 -5.81 14.06 19.72
CA GLY A 159 -6.16 15.30 19.00
C GLY A 159 -5.47 15.50 17.65
N LEU A 160 -4.68 14.54 17.16
CA LEU A 160 -4.14 14.62 15.79
C LEU A 160 -5.26 14.47 14.77
N GLU A 161 -5.38 15.41 13.83
CA GLU A 161 -6.35 15.35 12.74
C GLU A 161 -5.89 14.34 11.66
N VAL A 162 -5.73 13.07 12.06
CA VAL A 162 -5.33 11.98 11.18
C VAL A 162 -6.54 11.19 10.70
N SER A 163 -6.61 10.98 9.39
CA SER A 163 -7.52 10.05 8.71
C SER A 163 -6.71 8.95 8.06
N ILE A 164 -7.24 7.73 8.02
CA ILE A 164 -6.49 6.54 7.66
C ILE A 164 -6.98 5.98 6.34
N ALA A 165 -6.11 5.96 5.34
CA ALA A 165 -6.36 5.29 4.06
C ALA A 165 -5.94 3.81 4.16
N GLN A 166 -6.82 2.88 3.77
CA GLN A 166 -6.58 1.43 3.78
C GLN A 166 -6.65 0.87 2.35
N PRO A 167 -5.58 1.00 1.55
CA PRO A 167 -5.54 0.39 0.23
C PRO A 167 -5.66 -1.13 0.26
N GLY A 168 -6.30 -1.69 -0.75
CA GLY A 168 -6.30 -3.12 -1.05
C GLY A 168 -4.97 -3.59 -1.64
N GLY A 169 -5.00 -4.64 -2.47
CA GLY A 169 -3.88 -5.12 -3.26
C GLY A 169 -3.63 -4.20 -4.46
N VAL A 170 -2.74 -3.25 -4.29
CA VAL A 170 -2.49 -2.21 -5.29
C VAL A 170 -1.65 -2.75 -6.44
N TYR A 171 -2.09 -2.51 -7.67
CA TYR A 171 -1.35 -2.82 -8.91
C TYR A 171 -1.35 -1.62 -9.86
N GLY A 172 -0.47 -1.65 -10.85
CA GLY A 172 -0.43 -0.58 -11.85
C GLY A 172 0.97 -0.33 -12.42
N PRO A 173 1.12 0.68 -13.30
CA PRO A 173 2.41 1.06 -13.85
C PRO A 173 3.41 1.42 -12.75
N GLY A 174 4.61 0.82 -12.81
CA GLY A 174 5.64 1.05 -11.79
C GLY A 174 5.56 0.15 -10.55
N ASP A 175 4.62 -0.80 -10.49
CA ASP A 175 4.56 -1.76 -9.39
C ASP A 175 5.80 -2.66 -9.35
N THR A 176 6.59 -2.56 -8.28
CA THR A 176 7.80 -3.37 -8.04
C THR A 176 7.57 -4.51 -7.04
N SER A 177 6.32 -4.72 -6.60
CA SER A 177 5.97 -5.82 -5.70
C SER A 177 6.16 -7.19 -6.35
N GLY A 178 6.19 -8.23 -5.53
CA GLY A 178 6.22 -9.61 -6.03
C GLY A 178 5.04 -9.95 -6.95
N MET A 179 3.83 -9.49 -6.62
CA MET A 179 2.64 -9.67 -7.46
C MET A 179 2.75 -8.90 -8.77
N GLY A 180 3.20 -7.65 -8.75
CA GLY A 180 3.47 -6.88 -9.95
C GLY A 180 4.54 -7.52 -10.84
N GLY A 181 5.55 -8.16 -10.25
CA GLY A 181 6.54 -8.97 -10.96
C GLY A 181 5.89 -10.14 -11.70
N LEU A 182 5.08 -10.93 -11.01
CA LEU A 182 4.35 -12.07 -11.60
C LEU A 182 3.43 -11.64 -12.75
N MET A 183 2.68 -10.55 -12.57
CA MET A 183 1.80 -10.02 -13.61
C MET A 183 2.58 -9.53 -14.84
N ARG A 184 3.72 -8.85 -14.65
CA ARG A 184 4.61 -8.45 -15.76
C ARG A 184 5.20 -9.65 -16.50
N ASP A 185 5.64 -10.68 -15.76
CA ASP A 185 6.21 -11.89 -16.38
C ASP A 185 5.14 -12.65 -17.16
N PHE A 186 3.91 -12.70 -16.64
CA PHE A 186 2.78 -13.26 -17.39
C PHE A 186 2.53 -12.46 -18.68
N ALA A 187 2.41 -11.15 -18.60
CA ALA A 187 2.17 -10.28 -19.74
C ALA A 187 3.26 -10.42 -20.83
N ARG A 188 4.50 -10.75 -20.43
CA ARG A 188 5.63 -11.03 -21.31
C ARG A 188 5.70 -12.50 -21.80
N GLY A 189 4.80 -13.38 -21.33
CA GLY A 189 4.82 -14.80 -21.66
C GLY A 189 5.94 -15.59 -20.98
N ARG A 190 6.47 -15.09 -19.88
CA ARG A 190 7.59 -15.69 -19.14
C ARG A 190 7.14 -16.46 -17.89
N LEU A 191 5.88 -16.38 -17.50
CA LEU A 191 5.35 -17.02 -16.29
C LEU A 191 4.88 -18.44 -16.63
N PRO A 192 5.55 -19.50 -16.15
CA PRO A 192 5.18 -20.89 -16.45
C PRO A 192 3.98 -21.42 -15.63
N LEU A 193 3.67 -20.75 -14.49
CA LEU A 193 2.57 -21.10 -13.59
C LEU A 193 2.09 -19.87 -12.84
N VAL A 194 0.83 -19.86 -12.41
CA VAL A 194 0.28 -18.84 -11.51
C VAL A 194 0.42 -19.35 -10.07
N PRO A 195 1.34 -18.79 -9.26
CA PRO A 195 1.45 -19.18 -7.86
C PRO A 195 0.32 -18.57 -7.04
N PHE A 196 -0.02 -19.19 -5.91
CA PHE A 196 -0.99 -18.68 -4.94
C PHE A 196 -2.36 -18.33 -5.53
N ALA A 197 -2.82 -19.12 -6.51
CA ALA A 197 -4.01 -18.87 -7.31
C ALA A 197 -5.31 -18.72 -6.47
N ASP A 198 -5.35 -19.33 -5.30
CA ASP A 198 -6.47 -19.32 -4.34
C ASP A 198 -6.44 -18.15 -3.34
N THR A 199 -5.36 -17.36 -3.31
CA THR A 199 -5.28 -16.16 -2.49
C THR A 199 -6.32 -15.13 -2.97
N GLY A 200 -7.10 -14.60 -2.04
CA GLY A 200 -8.07 -13.54 -2.34
C GLY A 200 -7.54 -12.16 -1.97
N LEU A 201 -7.49 -11.25 -2.93
CA LEU A 201 -7.08 -9.86 -2.71
C LEU A 201 -8.22 -8.92 -3.12
N ASN A 202 -8.22 -7.74 -2.56
CA ASN A 202 -9.00 -6.63 -3.05
C ASN A 202 -8.13 -5.85 -4.05
N PHE A 203 -8.24 -6.13 -5.34
CA PHE A 203 -7.40 -5.55 -6.39
C PHE A 203 -7.83 -4.13 -6.72
N VAL A 204 -6.90 -3.19 -6.67
CA VAL A 204 -7.18 -1.78 -6.96
C VAL A 204 -6.04 -1.14 -7.74
N HIS A 205 -6.37 -0.31 -8.73
CA HIS A 205 -5.37 0.38 -9.55
C HIS A 205 -4.71 1.53 -8.76
N VAL A 206 -3.40 1.70 -8.93
CA VAL A 206 -2.60 2.68 -8.19
C VAL A 206 -3.08 4.13 -8.33
N ASP A 207 -3.56 4.53 -9.51
CA ASP A 207 -4.07 5.89 -9.71
C ASP A 207 -5.39 6.13 -8.95
N ASP A 208 -6.23 5.09 -8.82
CA ASP A 208 -7.48 5.18 -8.06
C ASP A 208 -7.19 5.26 -6.55
N VAL A 209 -6.23 4.45 -6.06
CA VAL A 209 -5.73 4.55 -4.69
C VAL A 209 -5.15 5.94 -4.41
N ALA A 210 -4.33 6.46 -5.32
CA ALA A 210 -3.73 7.79 -5.14
C ALA A 210 -4.80 8.88 -5.06
N ARG A 211 -5.83 8.83 -5.92
CA ARG A 211 -6.98 9.74 -5.85
C ARG A 211 -7.73 9.58 -4.53
N GLY A 212 -7.95 8.33 -4.09
CA GLY A 212 -8.60 8.04 -2.81
C GLY A 212 -7.82 8.61 -1.62
N ILE A 213 -6.49 8.52 -1.61
CA ILE A 213 -5.66 9.08 -0.55
C ILE A 213 -5.75 10.61 -0.52
N VAL A 214 -5.82 11.27 -1.69
CA VAL A 214 -6.06 12.72 -1.76
C VAL A 214 -7.43 13.07 -1.20
N LEU A 215 -8.48 12.30 -1.51
CA LEU A 215 -9.82 12.48 -0.93
C LEU A 215 -9.82 12.28 0.59
N VAL A 216 -9.10 11.27 1.11
CA VAL A 216 -8.92 11.06 2.55
C VAL A 216 -8.21 12.26 3.20
N LEU A 217 -7.18 12.81 2.56
CA LEU A 217 -6.49 14.01 3.04
C LEU A 217 -7.43 15.21 3.14
N ASP A 218 -8.26 15.42 2.11
CA ASP A 218 -9.11 16.61 2.00
C ASP A 218 -10.39 16.52 2.84
N HIS A 219 -11.01 15.34 2.94
CA HIS A 219 -12.36 15.13 3.46
C HIS A 219 -12.47 14.06 4.54
N GLY A 220 -11.40 13.30 4.80
CA GLY A 220 -11.41 12.27 5.82
C GLY A 220 -11.67 12.86 7.21
N ARG A 221 -12.41 12.11 8.04
CA ARG A 221 -12.71 12.49 9.42
C ARG A 221 -11.64 11.95 10.35
N ARG A 222 -11.28 12.71 11.37
CA ARG A 222 -10.31 12.32 12.40
C ARG A 222 -10.62 10.95 12.99
N GLY A 223 -9.61 10.08 13.05
CA GLY A 223 -9.70 8.72 13.58
C GLY A 223 -10.50 7.76 12.72
N GLN A 224 -11.02 8.18 11.56
CA GLN A 224 -11.75 7.29 10.67
C GLN A 224 -10.80 6.63 9.65
N SER A 225 -11.06 5.35 9.44
CA SER A 225 -10.44 4.56 8.38
C SER A 225 -11.34 4.52 7.14
N TYR A 226 -10.71 4.49 5.96
CA TYR A 226 -11.39 4.40 4.68
C TYR A 226 -10.72 3.34 3.81
N VAL A 227 -11.44 2.27 3.53
CA VAL A 227 -10.97 1.25 2.56
C VAL A 227 -10.95 1.88 1.18
N LEU A 228 -9.77 1.93 0.58
CA LEU A 228 -9.57 2.34 -0.81
C LEU A 228 -9.42 1.08 -1.66
N GLY A 229 -10.56 0.45 -1.88
CA GLY A 229 -10.68 -0.84 -2.52
C GLY A 229 -10.99 -0.76 -4.01
N GLY A 230 -11.01 -1.92 -4.62
CA GLY A 230 -11.47 -2.18 -5.97
C GLY A 230 -12.24 -3.49 -6.01
N GLU A 231 -11.83 -4.42 -6.85
CA GLU A 231 -12.52 -5.69 -7.03
C GLU A 231 -11.96 -6.78 -6.09
N ASN A 232 -12.83 -7.40 -5.28
CA ASN A 232 -12.49 -8.57 -4.49
C ASN A 232 -12.43 -9.79 -5.42
N ALA A 233 -11.23 -10.31 -5.66
CA ALA A 233 -11.01 -11.41 -6.59
C ALA A 233 -9.92 -12.35 -6.08
N ARG A 234 -9.91 -13.59 -6.56
CA ARG A 234 -8.78 -14.49 -6.37
C ARG A 234 -7.66 -14.13 -7.35
N VAL A 235 -6.44 -14.46 -7.00
CA VAL A 235 -5.29 -14.30 -7.91
C VAL A 235 -5.55 -15.00 -9.23
N ALA A 236 -6.18 -16.19 -9.24
CA ALA A 236 -6.59 -16.87 -10.47
C ALA A 236 -7.49 -16.03 -11.37
N ASP A 237 -8.45 -15.31 -10.79
CA ASP A 237 -9.39 -14.46 -11.53
C ASP A 237 -8.68 -13.22 -12.09
N ALA A 238 -7.76 -12.63 -11.33
CA ALA A 238 -6.94 -11.51 -11.79
C ALA A 238 -6.04 -11.92 -12.98
N PHE A 239 -5.43 -13.10 -12.93
CA PHE A 239 -4.68 -13.62 -14.09
C PHE A 239 -5.57 -14.00 -15.27
N THR A 240 -6.83 -14.40 -15.04
CA THR A 240 -7.81 -14.62 -16.10
C THR A 240 -8.17 -13.28 -16.79
N ALA A 241 -8.39 -12.22 -16.03
CA ALA A 241 -8.60 -10.88 -16.59
C ALA A 241 -7.36 -10.41 -17.39
N LEU A 242 -6.16 -10.62 -16.83
CA LEU A 242 -4.90 -10.28 -17.49
C LEU A 242 -4.69 -11.10 -18.79
N ALA A 243 -5.09 -12.37 -18.81
CA ALA A 243 -5.05 -13.23 -19.99
C ALA A 243 -5.93 -12.69 -21.13
N ARG A 244 -7.16 -12.26 -20.81
CA ARG A 244 -8.07 -11.61 -21.78
C ARG A 244 -7.47 -10.33 -22.36
N VAL A 245 -6.90 -9.49 -21.51
CA VAL A 245 -6.31 -8.20 -21.92
C VAL A 245 -5.07 -8.40 -22.80
N THR A 246 -4.26 -9.41 -22.49
CA THR A 246 -2.99 -9.66 -23.18
C THR A 246 -3.09 -10.64 -24.32
N GLY A 247 -4.27 -11.26 -24.55
CA GLY A 247 -4.45 -12.29 -25.56
C GLY A 247 -3.65 -13.59 -25.28
N ARG A 248 -3.13 -13.77 -24.06
CA ARG A 248 -2.30 -14.92 -23.68
C ARG A 248 -3.12 -16.03 -23.06
N GLY A 249 -2.73 -17.28 -23.32
CA GLY A 249 -3.30 -18.44 -22.62
C GLY A 249 -2.82 -18.49 -21.15
N LEU A 250 -3.69 -18.97 -20.26
CA LEU A 250 -3.28 -19.24 -18.88
C LEU A 250 -2.26 -20.38 -18.81
N PRO A 251 -1.25 -20.30 -17.93
CA PRO A 251 -0.32 -21.41 -17.73
C PRO A 251 -1.06 -22.69 -17.29
N ARG A 252 -0.67 -23.81 -17.87
CA ARG A 252 -1.26 -25.13 -17.55
C ARG A 252 -0.58 -25.86 -16.41
N ILE A 253 0.62 -25.42 -16.03
CA ILE A 253 1.41 -26.06 -14.98
C ILE A 253 0.82 -25.67 -13.62
N ARG A 254 0.48 -26.66 -12.82
CA ARG A 254 0.10 -26.50 -11.42
C ARG A 254 1.22 -27.08 -10.55
N LEU A 255 1.84 -26.24 -9.74
CA LEU A 255 2.84 -26.73 -8.79
C LEU A 255 2.11 -27.36 -7.59
N PRO A 256 2.36 -28.65 -7.30
CA PRO A 256 1.79 -29.27 -6.10
C PRO A 256 2.25 -28.52 -4.85
N TYR A 257 1.30 -28.15 -4.00
CA TYR A 257 1.59 -27.40 -2.77
C TYR A 257 2.60 -28.14 -1.85
N ALA A 258 2.57 -29.47 -1.84
CA ALA A 258 3.52 -30.29 -1.09
C ALA A 258 5.00 -29.97 -1.42
N LEU A 259 5.30 -29.65 -2.68
CA LEU A 259 6.66 -29.27 -3.08
C LEU A 259 7.06 -27.89 -2.51
N LEU A 260 6.11 -26.96 -2.44
CA LEU A 260 6.33 -25.66 -1.81
C LEU A 260 6.55 -25.80 -0.30
N GLN A 261 5.81 -26.70 0.35
CA GLN A 261 5.99 -26.98 1.79
C GLN A 261 7.37 -27.57 2.09
N LEU A 262 7.88 -28.49 1.26
CA LEU A 262 9.23 -29.00 1.42
C LEU A 262 10.29 -27.88 1.31
N GLY A 263 10.15 -26.99 0.37
CA GLY A 263 11.01 -25.80 0.25
C GLY A 263 10.93 -24.86 1.47
N ALA A 264 9.77 -24.78 2.11
CA ALA A 264 9.53 -23.94 3.29
C ALA A 264 10.21 -24.48 4.55
N LEU A 265 10.58 -25.77 4.60
CA LEU A 265 11.35 -26.34 5.73
C LEU A 265 12.75 -25.74 5.85
N VAL A 266 13.35 -25.38 4.71
CA VAL A 266 14.73 -24.86 4.65
C VAL A 266 14.78 -23.35 4.38
N ARG A 267 13.64 -22.69 4.10
CA ARG A 267 13.54 -21.27 3.79
C ARG A 267 12.42 -20.61 4.61
N PRO A 268 12.74 -20.03 5.79
CA PRO A 268 11.73 -19.40 6.66
C PRO A 268 10.86 -18.34 5.96
N GLY A 269 11.44 -17.55 5.06
CA GLY A 269 10.69 -16.57 4.27
C GLY A 269 9.61 -17.20 3.37
N LEU A 270 9.88 -18.36 2.78
CA LEU A 270 8.88 -19.09 1.99
C LEU A 270 7.73 -19.61 2.86
N ARG A 271 8.01 -20.01 4.09
CA ARG A 271 6.97 -20.43 5.05
C ARG A 271 5.99 -19.27 5.32
N GLU A 272 6.49 -18.06 5.56
CA GLU A 272 5.65 -16.89 5.79
C GLU A 272 4.81 -16.55 4.54
N VAL A 273 5.41 -16.59 3.34
CA VAL A 273 4.68 -16.40 2.08
C VAL A 273 3.56 -17.43 1.91
N LEU A 274 3.80 -18.70 2.23
CA LEU A 274 2.77 -19.74 2.15
C LEU A 274 1.65 -19.51 3.17
N THR A 275 1.99 -19.08 4.39
CA THR A 275 1.01 -18.80 5.45
C THR A 275 0.12 -17.60 5.09
N SER A 276 0.69 -16.60 4.43
CA SER A 276 -0.03 -15.39 4.02
C SER A 276 -0.78 -15.52 2.69
N SER A 277 -0.69 -16.69 2.03
CA SER A 277 -1.23 -16.83 0.68
C SER A 277 -2.29 -17.93 0.57
N ARG A 278 -2.06 -19.13 1.11
CA ARG A 278 -2.95 -20.27 0.88
C ARG A 278 -4.30 -20.12 1.53
N GLY A 279 -5.35 -19.98 0.71
CA GLY A 279 -6.74 -19.84 1.19
C GLY A 279 -6.98 -18.59 2.03
N VAL A 280 -6.00 -17.69 2.10
CA VAL A 280 -6.13 -16.40 2.79
C VAL A 280 -6.87 -15.43 1.88
N THR A 281 -7.78 -14.67 2.46
CA THR A 281 -8.47 -13.59 1.77
C THR A 281 -8.31 -12.28 2.53
N PHE A 282 -8.14 -11.18 1.80
CA PHE A 282 -8.09 -9.80 2.29
C PHE A 282 -9.19 -8.98 1.60
N TRP A 283 -10.41 -9.56 1.59
CA TRP A 283 -11.55 -8.93 0.92
C TRP A 283 -12.17 -7.86 1.79
N ALA A 284 -12.38 -6.69 1.20
CA ALA A 284 -12.89 -5.54 1.91
C ALA A 284 -13.90 -4.75 1.06
N SER A 285 -14.76 -4.00 1.73
CA SER A 285 -15.76 -3.11 1.15
C SER A 285 -15.29 -1.66 1.22
N ASP A 286 -15.31 -0.96 0.12
CA ASP A 286 -15.02 0.47 -0.01
C ASP A 286 -16.28 1.36 0.10
N ALA A 287 -17.37 0.81 0.66
CA ALA A 287 -18.66 1.48 0.74
C ALA A 287 -18.58 2.82 1.48
N ARG A 288 -17.82 2.88 2.59
CA ARG A 288 -17.62 4.12 3.34
C ARG A 288 -16.89 5.18 2.51
N ALA A 289 -15.78 4.81 1.86
CA ALA A 289 -15.05 5.75 1.01
C ALA A 289 -15.90 6.26 -0.16
N LYS A 290 -16.74 5.41 -0.74
CA LYS A 290 -17.70 5.79 -1.80
C LYS A 290 -18.75 6.76 -1.30
N SER A 291 -19.39 6.47 -0.17
CA SER A 291 -20.50 7.28 0.34
C SER A 291 -20.07 8.61 0.95
N GLU A 292 -18.92 8.62 1.66
CA GLU A 292 -18.49 9.81 2.41
C GLU A 292 -17.50 10.70 1.62
N LEU A 293 -16.68 10.09 0.74
CA LEU A 293 -15.61 10.81 0.03
C LEU A 293 -15.84 10.91 -1.49
N GLY A 294 -16.88 10.25 -2.02
CA GLY A 294 -17.07 10.16 -3.47
C GLY A 294 -15.98 9.33 -4.17
N TYR A 295 -15.33 8.42 -3.44
CA TYR A 295 -14.31 7.54 -4.01
C TYR A 295 -14.90 6.65 -5.11
N THR A 296 -14.13 6.42 -6.16
CA THR A 296 -14.46 5.48 -7.23
C THR A 296 -13.22 4.73 -7.65
N SER A 297 -13.38 3.47 -8.01
CA SER A 297 -12.31 2.63 -8.57
C SER A 297 -12.76 2.05 -9.91
N ARG A 298 -11.82 1.84 -10.82
CA ARG A 298 -12.07 1.17 -12.10
C ARG A 298 -12.22 -0.33 -11.89
N ALA A 299 -12.94 -1.00 -12.81
CA ALA A 299 -13.02 -2.45 -12.83
C ALA A 299 -11.62 -3.07 -13.07
N LEU A 300 -11.38 -4.25 -12.53
CA LEU A 300 -10.09 -4.94 -12.58
C LEU A 300 -9.57 -5.10 -14.03
N GLU A 301 -10.42 -5.53 -14.96
CA GLU A 301 -10.01 -5.72 -16.36
C GLU A 301 -9.63 -4.38 -17.03
N ALA A 302 -10.32 -3.29 -16.74
CA ALA A 302 -9.96 -1.97 -17.24
C ALA A 302 -8.58 -1.52 -16.74
N GLY A 303 -8.31 -1.70 -15.43
CA GLY A 303 -7.01 -1.38 -14.85
C GLY A 303 -5.88 -2.28 -15.39
N MET A 304 -6.16 -3.56 -15.61
CA MET A 304 -5.20 -4.47 -16.28
C MET A 304 -4.89 -3.99 -17.69
N ARG A 305 -5.89 -3.51 -18.44
CA ARG A 305 -5.71 -2.98 -19.80
C ARG A 305 -4.86 -1.71 -19.78
N ASP A 306 -5.09 -0.81 -18.85
CA ASP A 306 -4.29 0.43 -18.69
C ASP A 306 -2.83 0.11 -18.39
N THR A 307 -2.59 -0.92 -17.56
CA THR A 307 -1.25 -1.29 -17.10
C THR A 307 -0.47 -2.13 -18.10
N TYR A 308 -1.11 -3.12 -18.72
CA TYR A 308 -0.44 -4.18 -19.49
C TYR A 308 -0.86 -4.23 -20.97
N GLY A 309 -1.95 -3.55 -21.36
CA GLY A 309 -2.45 -3.59 -22.74
C GLY A 309 -1.49 -3.00 -23.77
N ARG A 310 -0.62 -2.07 -23.37
CA ARG A 310 0.42 -1.48 -24.24
C ARG A 310 1.70 -2.31 -24.36
N ALA A 311 1.84 -3.36 -23.56
CA ALA A 311 3.05 -4.21 -23.60
C ALA A 311 3.10 -5.16 -24.82
N ILE A 312 2.11 -5.10 -25.71
CA ILE A 312 1.92 -5.99 -26.85
C ILE A 312 2.00 -5.23 -28.21
N ALA A 313 2.08 -3.90 -28.18
CA ALA A 313 2.21 -3.07 -29.40
C ALA A 313 3.69 -2.85 -29.76
#